data_8b1a283177653938c533021dbe8cde92
#
_entry.id   8b1a283177653938c533021dbe8cde92
#
_cell.length_a   1.000
_cell.length_b   1.000
_cell.length_c   1.000
_cell.angle_alpha   90.00
_cell.angle_beta   90.00
_cell.angle_gamma   90.00
#
_symmetry.space_group_name_H-M   'P 1'
#
loop_
_entity.id
_entity.type
_entity.pdbx_description
1 polymer ?
#
loop_
_entity_poly.entity_id
_entity_poly.type
_entity_poly.pdbx_seq_one_letter_code
_entity_poly.pdbx_strand_id
1 'polypeptide(L)'
;MSNANTGKDPDEVVLRARGLRKSFGRDETAVTALDDITVDFDAGRFSAIMGPSGSGKSTFMHVLAGLDRVDSGQILMRGEDITGLDDRELTQLRRDRVGFIFQAFNLVPTLNADQNIDLPVSLARGTVDEEWKAEIVERLGIGDRLKHRPHELSGGQQQRVAVARALLTKPDVVFADEPTGNLDSLSGAEVLDLLHAAASQYGQTIIMVTHDPVAAAHADRVVLLKDGRVGGEITAPTTESVVTALSELSAR
;
A
#
# COMPACT_ATOMS: atom_id res chain seq x y z
N MET A 1 -22.86 11.82 23.00
CA MET A 1 -21.72 11.03 23.51
C MET A 1 -20.53 11.43 22.68
N SER A 2 -19.48 11.88 23.32
CA SER A 2 -18.39 12.69 22.77
C SER A 2 -17.55 11.91 21.77
N ASN A 3 -17.52 12.35 20.49
CA ASN A 3 -16.49 11.93 19.53
C ASN A 3 -15.16 12.46 20.04
N ALA A 4 -14.33 11.59 20.56
CA ALA A 4 -12.93 11.88 20.81
C ALA A 4 -12.24 12.11 19.46
N ASN A 5 -12.20 13.36 19.03
CA ASN A 5 -11.28 13.82 18.00
C ASN A 5 -9.89 13.70 18.61
N THR A 6 -9.19 12.58 18.37
CA THR A 6 -7.79 12.41 18.71
C THR A 6 -7.00 13.34 17.80
N GLY A 7 -6.73 14.55 18.31
CA GLY A 7 -6.02 15.61 17.60
C GLY A 7 -4.55 15.29 17.36
N LYS A 8 -4.26 14.28 16.52
CA LYS A 8 -2.93 14.10 15.93
C LYS A 8 -2.69 15.18 14.90
N ASP A 9 -1.47 15.72 14.88
CA ASP A 9 -1.02 16.70 13.91
C ASP A 9 -1.26 16.17 12.48
N PRO A 10 -1.75 16.98 11.53
CA PRO A 10 -1.84 16.62 10.12
C PRO A 10 -0.53 16.08 9.54
N ASP A 11 0.63 16.51 10.06
CA ASP A 11 1.94 16.02 9.65
C ASP A 11 2.28 14.62 10.21
N GLU A 12 1.62 14.19 11.28
CA GLU A 12 1.78 12.83 11.83
C GLU A 12 0.93 11.78 11.10
N VAL A 13 -0.18 12.20 10.47
CA VAL A 13 -1.10 11.30 9.76
C VAL A 13 -1.07 11.59 8.27
N VAL A 14 -0.57 10.63 7.50
CA VAL A 14 -0.48 10.80 6.04
C VAL A 14 -1.81 10.56 5.35
N LEU A 15 -2.62 9.63 5.89
CA LEU A 15 -3.89 9.26 5.27
C LEU A 15 -4.96 9.02 6.33
N ARG A 16 -6.13 9.65 6.15
CA ARG A 16 -7.29 9.51 7.04
C ARG A 16 -8.50 9.04 6.25
N ALA A 17 -9.13 7.98 6.71
CA ALA A 17 -10.45 7.54 6.28
C ALA A 17 -11.48 7.91 7.34
N ARG A 18 -12.61 8.47 6.92
CA ARG A 18 -13.70 8.88 7.83
C ARG A 18 -15.03 8.42 7.28
N GLY A 19 -15.65 7.45 7.94
CA GLY A 19 -17.00 6.97 7.64
C GLY A 19 -17.16 6.45 6.22
N LEU A 20 -16.14 5.78 5.66
CA LEU A 20 -16.15 5.36 4.27
C LEU A 20 -17.19 4.28 4.03
N ARG A 21 -18.02 4.48 3.01
CA ARG A 21 -18.98 3.49 2.50
C ARG A 21 -18.77 3.29 1.01
N LYS A 22 -18.84 2.02 0.59
CA LYS A 22 -18.76 1.63 -0.81
C LYS A 22 -19.59 0.40 -1.06
N SER A 23 -20.45 0.44 -2.06
CA SER A 23 -21.25 -0.70 -2.52
C SER A 23 -21.06 -0.91 -4.01
N PHE A 24 -21.17 -2.15 -4.45
CA PHE A 24 -21.15 -2.55 -5.85
C PHE A 24 -22.49 -3.19 -6.21
N GLY A 25 -22.91 -3.06 -7.45
CA GLY A 25 -24.21 -3.54 -7.92
C GLY A 25 -25.32 -2.52 -7.71
N ARG A 26 -26.57 -2.94 -7.95
CA ARG A 26 -27.77 -2.12 -7.79
C ARG A 26 -28.89 -2.95 -7.18
N ASP A 27 -29.75 -2.30 -6.44
CA ASP A 27 -30.98 -2.87 -5.86
C ASP A 27 -30.66 -4.18 -5.06
N GLU A 28 -31.37 -5.25 -5.33
CA GLU A 28 -31.24 -6.53 -4.60
C GLU A 28 -29.89 -7.25 -4.80
N THR A 29 -29.07 -6.81 -5.78
CA THR A 29 -27.72 -7.34 -6.03
C THR A 29 -26.62 -6.49 -5.42
N ALA A 30 -26.96 -5.44 -4.67
CA ALA A 30 -25.98 -4.57 -4.04
C ALA A 30 -25.18 -5.30 -2.97
N VAL A 31 -23.85 -5.27 -3.09
CA VAL A 31 -22.91 -5.81 -2.11
C VAL A 31 -22.15 -4.66 -1.48
N THR A 32 -22.31 -4.47 -0.18
CA THR A 32 -21.56 -3.46 0.58
C THR A 32 -20.15 -3.98 0.82
N ALA A 33 -19.19 -3.35 0.17
CA ALA A 33 -17.77 -3.69 0.31
C ALA A 33 -17.09 -2.93 1.45
N LEU A 34 -17.52 -1.69 1.73
CA LEU A 34 -17.06 -0.88 2.86
C LEU A 34 -18.26 -0.32 3.58
N ASP A 35 -18.28 -0.44 4.91
CA ASP A 35 -19.38 0.01 5.76
C ASP A 35 -18.85 0.76 7.00
N ASP A 36 -18.84 2.08 6.91
CA ASP A 36 -18.45 3.01 7.97
C ASP A 36 -16.99 2.85 8.44
N ILE A 37 -16.06 2.69 7.49
CA ILE A 37 -14.64 2.58 7.83
C ILE A 37 -14.08 3.92 8.26
N THR A 38 -13.54 3.94 9.48
CA THR A 38 -12.80 5.09 10.04
C THR A 38 -11.46 4.60 10.58
N VAL A 39 -10.36 5.07 9.98
CA VAL A 39 -8.98 4.69 10.37
C VAL A 39 -7.99 5.75 9.91
N ASP A 40 -6.92 5.93 10.68
CA ASP A 40 -5.79 6.80 10.37
C ASP A 40 -4.54 5.96 10.06
N PHE A 41 -3.71 6.43 9.13
CA PHE A 41 -2.39 5.87 8.84
C PHE A 41 -1.34 6.94 9.11
N ASP A 42 -0.45 6.63 10.06
CA ASP A 42 0.59 7.55 10.50
C ASP A 42 1.73 7.63 9.46
N ALA A 43 2.34 8.81 9.34
CA ALA A 43 3.48 9.04 8.45
C ALA A 43 4.70 8.22 8.90
N GLY A 44 5.47 7.71 7.94
CA GLY A 44 6.69 6.95 8.19
C GLY A 44 6.46 5.60 8.88
N ARG A 45 5.25 5.04 8.78
CA ARG A 45 4.90 3.75 9.36
C ARG A 45 4.58 2.72 8.29
N PHE A 46 4.91 1.47 8.61
CA PHE A 46 4.49 0.32 7.83
C PHE A 46 3.23 -0.29 8.46
N SER A 47 2.09 -0.14 7.79
CA SER A 47 0.80 -0.70 8.23
C SER A 47 0.36 -1.83 7.30
N ALA A 48 -0.19 -2.91 7.88
CA ALA A 48 -0.83 -3.97 7.10
C ALA A 48 -2.36 -3.92 7.28
N ILE A 49 -3.09 -4.24 6.22
CA ILE A 49 -4.54 -4.45 6.21
C ILE A 49 -4.79 -5.93 5.97
N MET A 50 -5.46 -6.59 6.91
CA MET A 50 -5.77 -8.01 6.85
C MET A 50 -7.25 -8.30 7.05
N GLY A 51 -7.66 -9.50 6.71
CA GLY A 51 -9.03 -10.00 6.91
C GLY A 51 -9.36 -11.13 5.96
N PRO A 52 -10.49 -11.81 6.14
CA PRO A 52 -10.96 -12.89 5.27
C PRO A 52 -11.09 -12.47 3.81
N SER A 53 -11.20 -13.44 2.90
CA SER A 53 -11.56 -13.15 1.51
C SER A 53 -12.92 -12.46 1.46
N GLY A 54 -13.07 -11.45 0.62
CA GLY A 54 -14.31 -10.68 0.51
C GLY A 54 -14.53 -9.62 1.62
N SER A 55 -13.62 -9.44 2.60
CA SER A 55 -13.79 -8.45 3.67
C SER A 55 -13.64 -6.98 3.25
N GLY A 56 -13.36 -6.69 1.97
CA GLY A 56 -13.24 -5.32 1.45
C GLY A 56 -11.82 -4.76 1.38
N LYS A 57 -10.76 -5.53 1.67
CA LYS A 57 -9.36 -5.05 1.72
C LYS A 57 -8.89 -4.35 0.46
N SER A 58 -9.02 -5.01 -0.69
CA SER A 58 -8.59 -4.43 -1.98
C SER A 58 -9.44 -3.21 -2.35
N THR A 59 -10.75 -3.25 -2.09
CA THR A 59 -11.62 -2.09 -2.27
C THR A 59 -11.18 -0.93 -1.39
N PHE A 60 -10.86 -1.20 -0.13
CA PHE A 60 -10.41 -0.19 0.81
C PHE A 60 -9.09 0.44 0.34
N MET A 61 -8.11 -0.37 -0.06
CA MET A 61 -6.85 0.13 -0.63
C MET A 61 -7.10 0.96 -1.90
N HIS A 62 -7.98 0.51 -2.80
CA HIS A 62 -8.26 1.22 -4.05
C HIS A 62 -8.89 2.59 -3.81
N VAL A 63 -9.83 2.72 -2.87
CA VAL A 63 -10.43 4.04 -2.57
C VAL A 63 -9.43 4.95 -1.87
N LEU A 64 -8.58 4.44 -0.96
CA LEU A 64 -7.52 5.21 -0.31
C LEU A 64 -6.48 5.73 -1.31
N ALA A 65 -6.20 4.94 -2.35
CA ALA A 65 -5.26 5.30 -3.42
C ALA A 65 -5.88 6.19 -4.51
N GLY A 66 -7.16 6.53 -4.41
CA GLY A 66 -7.89 7.27 -5.45
C GLY A 66 -8.04 6.50 -6.76
N LEU A 67 -8.00 5.15 -6.72
CA LEU A 67 -8.27 4.29 -7.88
C LEU A 67 -9.76 4.01 -8.06
N ASP A 68 -10.55 4.12 -6.98
CA ASP A 68 -12.00 4.00 -6.99
C ASP A 68 -12.60 5.11 -6.12
N ARG A 69 -13.89 5.39 -6.28
CA ARG A 69 -14.63 6.42 -5.53
C ARG A 69 -15.45 5.77 -4.43
N VAL A 70 -15.57 6.45 -3.29
CA VAL A 70 -16.51 6.06 -2.23
C VAL A 70 -17.91 6.57 -2.54
N ASP A 71 -18.93 5.91 -2.00
CA ASP A 71 -20.33 6.36 -2.08
C ASP A 71 -20.60 7.48 -1.06
N SER A 72 -19.93 7.40 0.10
CA SER A 72 -19.97 8.43 1.15
C SER A 72 -18.76 8.32 2.08
N GLY A 73 -18.54 9.33 2.89
CA GLY A 73 -17.38 9.47 3.77
C GLY A 73 -16.34 10.41 3.19
N GLN A 74 -15.16 10.45 3.81
CA GLN A 74 -14.10 11.38 3.45
C GLN A 74 -12.73 10.70 3.53
N ILE A 75 -11.86 11.01 2.57
CA ILE A 75 -10.46 10.58 2.54
C ILE A 75 -9.59 11.83 2.52
N LEU A 76 -8.73 11.96 3.54
CA LEU A 76 -7.78 13.07 3.62
C LEU A 76 -6.36 12.52 3.43
N MET A 77 -5.61 13.07 2.48
CA MET A 77 -4.19 12.77 2.27
C MET A 77 -3.37 14.01 2.63
N ARG A 78 -2.54 13.92 3.69
CA ARG A 78 -1.85 15.05 4.31
C ARG A 78 -2.77 16.24 4.57
N GLY A 79 -3.97 15.97 5.09
CA GLY A 79 -4.96 16.99 5.40
C GLY A 79 -5.78 17.51 4.20
N GLU A 80 -5.43 17.16 2.97
CA GLU A 80 -6.16 17.52 1.76
C GLU A 80 -7.27 16.51 1.48
N ASP A 81 -8.50 16.97 1.27
CA ASP A 81 -9.62 16.11 0.90
C ASP A 81 -9.53 15.67 -0.56
N ILE A 82 -9.30 14.38 -0.76
CA ILE A 82 -9.20 13.79 -2.09
C ILE A 82 -10.51 13.16 -2.58
N THR A 83 -11.54 13.15 -1.75
CA THR A 83 -12.81 12.45 -2.03
C THR A 83 -13.55 13.04 -3.23
N GLY A 84 -13.51 14.37 -3.34
CA GLY A 84 -14.24 15.12 -4.37
C GLY A 84 -13.44 15.40 -5.64
N LEU A 85 -12.18 14.98 -5.73
CA LEU A 85 -11.31 15.24 -6.87
C LEU A 85 -11.85 14.57 -8.15
N ASP A 86 -11.68 15.24 -9.29
CA ASP A 86 -11.99 14.66 -10.60
C ASP A 86 -10.93 13.64 -11.05
N ASP A 87 -11.18 12.97 -12.18
CA ASP A 87 -10.28 11.90 -12.66
C ASP A 87 -8.89 12.44 -13.08
N ARG A 88 -8.83 13.69 -13.54
CA ARG A 88 -7.57 14.35 -13.89
C ARG A 88 -6.77 14.69 -12.63
N GLU A 89 -7.42 15.24 -11.63
CA GLU A 89 -6.82 15.57 -10.34
C GLU A 89 -6.34 14.32 -9.61
N LEU A 90 -7.16 13.26 -9.56
CA LEU A 90 -6.77 11.96 -9.02
C LEU A 90 -5.59 11.33 -9.78
N THR A 91 -5.52 11.52 -11.11
CA THR A 91 -4.37 11.04 -11.91
C THR A 91 -3.10 11.80 -11.55
N GLN A 92 -3.17 13.12 -11.34
CA GLN A 92 -2.03 13.90 -10.88
C GLN A 92 -1.60 13.51 -9.47
N LEU A 93 -2.56 13.36 -8.55
CA LEU A 93 -2.30 12.94 -7.18
C LEU A 93 -1.58 11.58 -7.15
N ARG A 94 -2.08 10.57 -7.88
CA ARG A 94 -1.43 9.26 -7.96
C ARG A 94 -0.02 9.33 -8.52
N ARG A 95 0.19 10.14 -9.58
CA ARG A 95 1.50 10.32 -10.19
C ARG A 95 2.52 10.91 -9.23
N ASP A 96 2.10 11.89 -8.44
CA ASP A 96 3.01 12.73 -7.66
C ASP A 96 3.15 12.25 -6.20
N ARG A 97 2.13 11.57 -5.64
CA ARG A 97 2.04 11.30 -4.21
C ARG A 97 1.83 9.83 -3.84
N VAL A 98 1.61 8.94 -4.82
CA VAL A 98 1.28 7.53 -4.55
C VAL A 98 2.21 6.60 -5.30
N GLY A 99 2.84 5.67 -4.56
CA GLY A 99 3.56 4.54 -5.12
C GLY A 99 2.72 3.26 -5.09
N PHE A 100 2.94 2.36 -6.05
CA PHE A 100 2.25 1.06 -6.09
C PHE A 100 3.23 -0.09 -6.26
N ILE A 101 3.03 -1.13 -5.45
CA ILE A 101 3.69 -2.43 -5.54
C ILE A 101 2.59 -3.49 -5.65
N PHE A 102 2.64 -4.33 -6.69
CA PHE A 102 1.62 -5.35 -6.96
C PHE A 102 2.21 -6.76 -6.86
N GLN A 103 1.36 -7.73 -6.57
CA GLN A 103 1.69 -9.14 -6.56
C GLN A 103 2.30 -9.62 -7.89
N ALA A 104 1.78 -9.16 -9.02
CA ALA A 104 2.24 -9.52 -10.36
C ALA A 104 3.39 -8.64 -10.88
N PHE A 105 4.07 -7.87 -9.99
CA PHE A 105 5.17 -6.94 -10.29
C PHE A 105 4.79 -5.81 -11.25
N ASN A 106 3.98 -6.07 -12.26
CA ASN A 106 3.49 -5.14 -13.28
C ASN A 106 4.64 -4.34 -13.95
N LEU A 107 5.75 -5.03 -14.24
CA LEU A 107 6.84 -4.47 -15.03
C LEU A 107 6.47 -4.51 -16.52
N VAL A 108 6.88 -3.46 -17.25
CA VAL A 108 6.70 -3.40 -18.70
C VAL A 108 7.74 -4.34 -19.35
N PRO A 109 7.33 -5.42 -20.04
CA PRO A 109 8.23 -6.49 -20.46
C PRO A 109 9.21 -6.08 -21.55
N THR A 110 8.93 -5.02 -22.30
CA THR A 110 9.81 -4.47 -23.34
C THR A 110 10.89 -3.54 -22.81
N LEU A 111 10.75 -3.05 -21.58
CA LEU A 111 11.72 -2.19 -20.89
C LEU A 111 12.65 -3.05 -20.02
N ASN A 112 13.90 -2.59 -19.86
CA ASN A 112 14.81 -3.18 -18.88
C ASN A 112 14.46 -2.69 -17.45
N ALA A 113 15.18 -3.19 -16.42
CA ALA A 113 14.92 -2.83 -15.02
C ALA A 113 15.09 -1.32 -14.79
N ASP A 114 16.14 -0.71 -15.30
CA ASP A 114 16.43 0.70 -15.20
C ASP A 114 15.28 1.57 -15.77
N GLN A 115 14.84 1.24 -16.98
CA GLN A 115 13.73 1.91 -17.63
C GLN A 115 12.38 1.71 -16.93
N ASN A 116 12.17 0.53 -16.30
CA ASN A 116 10.98 0.27 -15.47
C ASN A 116 10.99 1.13 -14.21
N ILE A 117 12.15 1.31 -13.57
CA ILE A 117 12.31 2.19 -12.40
C ILE A 117 11.99 3.62 -12.77
N ASP A 118 12.53 4.13 -13.88
CA ASP A 118 12.37 5.51 -14.34
C ASP A 118 10.97 5.81 -14.92
N LEU A 119 10.17 4.78 -15.17
CA LEU A 119 8.90 4.93 -15.89
C LEU A 119 7.96 5.99 -15.31
N PRO A 120 7.71 6.08 -13.98
CA PRO A 120 6.82 7.09 -13.41
C PRO A 120 7.31 8.51 -13.69
N VAL A 121 8.60 8.76 -13.54
CA VAL A 121 9.21 10.08 -13.78
C VAL A 121 9.16 10.43 -15.26
N SER A 122 9.43 9.46 -16.14
CA SER A 122 9.38 9.63 -17.60
C SER A 122 7.96 9.98 -18.07
N LEU A 123 6.92 9.31 -17.53
CA LEU A 123 5.51 9.61 -17.83
C LEU A 123 5.11 11.00 -17.33
N ALA A 124 5.67 11.45 -16.22
CA ALA A 124 5.49 12.79 -15.68
C ALA A 124 6.26 13.87 -16.46
N ARG A 125 7.12 13.49 -17.42
CA ARG A 125 8.08 14.40 -18.12
C ARG A 125 8.99 15.12 -17.13
N GLY A 126 9.30 14.46 -16.01
CA GLY A 126 10.20 14.96 -14.98
C GLY A 126 11.66 14.60 -15.24
N THR A 127 12.52 14.98 -14.32
CA THR A 127 13.93 14.60 -14.29
C THR A 127 14.17 13.61 -13.13
N VAL A 128 14.87 12.53 -13.41
CA VAL A 128 15.22 11.54 -12.38
C VAL A 128 16.22 12.15 -11.41
N ASP A 129 16.00 11.96 -10.13
CA ASP A 129 16.98 12.22 -9.07
C ASP A 129 17.97 11.03 -9.05
N GLU A 130 19.08 11.21 -9.76
CA GLU A 130 20.07 10.14 -9.97
C GLU A 130 20.77 9.71 -8.65
N GLU A 131 20.93 10.63 -7.69
CA GLU A 131 21.51 10.32 -6.39
C GLU A 131 20.58 9.42 -5.59
N TRP A 132 19.31 9.80 -5.54
CA TRP A 132 18.26 9.01 -4.88
C TRP A 132 18.05 7.66 -5.56
N LYS A 133 18.04 7.61 -6.89
CA LYS A 133 17.96 6.36 -7.65
C LYS A 133 19.11 5.44 -7.32
N ALA A 134 20.34 5.95 -7.31
CA ALA A 134 21.53 5.16 -6.99
C ALA A 134 21.44 4.57 -5.58
N GLU A 135 20.99 5.36 -4.60
CA GLU A 135 20.79 4.90 -3.22
C GLU A 135 19.75 3.76 -3.15
N ILE A 136 18.58 3.94 -3.80
CA ILE A 136 17.55 2.88 -3.85
C ILE A 136 18.09 1.61 -4.49
N VAL A 137 18.75 1.73 -5.64
CA VAL A 137 19.29 0.59 -6.41
C VAL A 137 20.34 -0.19 -5.61
N GLU A 138 21.22 0.52 -4.91
CA GLU A 138 22.24 -0.10 -4.05
C GLU A 138 21.59 -0.88 -2.91
N ARG A 139 20.64 -0.26 -2.19
CA ARG A 139 19.97 -0.88 -1.05
C ARG A 139 19.09 -2.08 -1.42
N LEU A 140 18.46 -2.02 -2.58
CA LEU A 140 17.69 -3.14 -3.10
C LEU A 140 18.58 -4.23 -3.73
N GLY A 141 19.90 -4.01 -3.86
CA GLY A 141 20.83 -4.98 -4.40
C GLY A 141 20.54 -5.38 -5.85
N ILE A 142 20.12 -4.42 -6.69
CA ILE A 142 19.74 -4.66 -8.09
C ILE A 142 20.64 -3.94 -9.11
N GLY A 143 21.77 -3.35 -8.66
CA GLY A 143 22.64 -2.56 -9.52
C GLY A 143 23.20 -3.31 -10.73
N ASP A 144 23.55 -4.58 -10.56
CA ASP A 144 24.04 -5.46 -11.61
C ASP A 144 22.91 -5.99 -12.54
N ARG A 145 21.64 -5.70 -12.22
CA ARG A 145 20.44 -6.15 -12.94
C ARG A 145 19.77 -5.07 -13.77
N LEU A 146 20.20 -3.82 -13.70
CA LEU A 146 19.55 -2.67 -14.33
C LEU A 146 19.33 -2.83 -15.84
N LYS A 147 20.24 -3.52 -16.54
CA LYS A 147 20.15 -3.76 -17.98
C LYS A 147 19.29 -4.97 -18.38
N HIS A 148 18.89 -5.80 -17.41
CA HIS A 148 18.09 -6.98 -17.66
C HIS A 148 16.61 -6.64 -17.87
N ARG A 149 15.94 -7.41 -18.73
CA ARG A 149 14.49 -7.32 -18.92
C ARG A 149 13.77 -8.22 -17.91
N PRO A 150 12.46 -7.99 -17.65
CA PRO A 150 11.73 -8.76 -16.66
C PRO A 150 11.86 -10.28 -16.78
N HIS A 151 11.84 -10.84 -17.99
CA HIS A 151 11.96 -12.28 -18.22
C HIS A 151 13.38 -12.86 -17.93
N GLU A 152 14.37 -12.01 -17.73
CA GLU A 152 15.74 -12.37 -17.36
C GLU A 152 15.99 -12.25 -15.84
N LEU A 153 14.96 -11.82 -15.07
CA LEU A 153 15.02 -11.59 -13.64
C LEU A 153 14.24 -12.66 -12.88
N SER A 154 14.75 -13.07 -11.71
CA SER A 154 13.97 -13.88 -10.78
C SER A 154 12.76 -13.11 -10.25
N GLY A 155 11.75 -13.78 -9.66
CA GLY A 155 10.58 -13.14 -9.06
C GLY A 155 10.96 -12.09 -8.00
N GLY A 156 11.88 -12.44 -7.09
CA GLY A 156 12.40 -11.52 -6.09
C GLY A 156 13.11 -10.30 -6.69
N GLN A 157 13.89 -10.50 -7.78
CA GLN A 157 14.53 -9.37 -8.48
C GLN A 157 13.49 -8.48 -9.18
N GLN A 158 12.47 -9.06 -9.81
CA GLN A 158 11.37 -8.30 -10.41
C GLN A 158 10.62 -7.46 -9.35
N GLN A 159 10.35 -8.05 -8.17
CA GLN A 159 9.70 -7.33 -7.08
C GLN A 159 10.56 -6.19 -6.56
N ARG A 160 11.88 -6.39 -6.40
CA ARG A 160 12.79 -5.30 -6.00
C ARG A 160 12.82 -4.18 -7.03
N VAL A 161 12.72 -4.47 -8.32
CA VAL A 161 12.57 -3.45 -9.38
C VAL A 161 11.22 -2.71 -9.22
N ALA A 162 10.13 -3.42 -8.91
CA ALA A 162 8.82 -2.80 -8.64
C ALA A 162 8.85 -1.92 -7.39
N VAL A 163 9.55 -2.34 -6.33
CA VAL A 163 9.79 -1.51 -5.12
C VAL A 163 10.59 -0.26 -5.46
N ALA A 164 11.69 -0.39 -6.22
CA ALA A 164 12.50 0.76 -6.66
C ALA A 164 11.66 1.77 -7.45
N ARG A 165 10.85 1.28 -8.38
CA ARG A 165 9.93 2.10 -9.18
C ARG A 165 8.93 2.86 -8.29
N ALA A 166 8.39 2.19 -7.27
CA ALA A 166 7.41 2.80 -6.37
C ALA A 166 8.02 3.89 -5.47
N LEU A 167 9.30 3.75 -5.09
CA LEU A 167 10.01 4.67 -4.19
C LEU A 167 10.67 5.85 -4.93
N LEU A 168 10.92 5.73 -6.24
CA LEU A 168 11.70 6.72 -7.00
C LEU A 168 11.12 8.12 -6.94
N THR A 169 9.79 8.24 -6.97
CA THR A 169 9.09 9.54 -6.93
C THR A 169 8.97 10.14 -5.53
N LYS A 170 9.53 9.50 -4.49
CA LYS A 170 9.39 9.92 -3.09
C LYS A 170 7.91 10.17 -2.71
N PRO A 171 7.02 9.19 -2.91
CA PRO A 171 5.58 9.40 -2.71
C PRO A 171 5.25 9.60 -1.23
N ASP A 172 4.12 10.25 -0.94
CA ASP A 172 3.60 10.36 0.44
C ASP A 172 3.25 8.98 1.04
N VAL A 173 2.74 8.07 0.19
CA VAL A 173 2.34 6.72 0.58
C VAL A 173 2.63 5.70 -0.52
N VAL A 174 3.10 4.52 -0.13
CA VAL A 174 3.22 3.36 -1.01
C VAL A 174 2.15 2.34 -0.63
N PHE A 175 1.32 1.97 -1.58
CA PHE A 175 0.38 0.85 -1.45
C PHE A 175 1.01 -0.42 -2.01
N ALA A 176 1.00 -1.50 -1.22
CA ALA A 176 1.53 -2.80 -1.59
C ALA A 176 0.41 -3.85 -1.53
N ASP A 177 -0.03 -4.34 -2.69
CA ASP A 177 -1.08 -5.35 -2.81
C ASP A 177 -0.45 -6.73 -2.94
N GLU A 178 -0.51 -7.53 -1.87
CA GLU A 178 0.07 -8.88 -1.79
C GLU A 178 1.53 -8.93 -2.32
N PRO A 179 2.45 -8.08 -1.83
CA PRO A 179 3.76 -7.87 -2.46
C PRO A 179 4.66 -9.11 -2.49
N THR A 180 4.33 -10.15 -1.73
CA THR A 180 5.08 -11.41 -1.63
C THR A 180 4.33 -12.61 -2.17
N GLY A 181 3.10 -12.44 -2.66
CA GLY A 181 2.22 -13.55 -3.03
C GLY A 181 2.71 -14.43 -4.19
N ASN A 182 3.65 -13.94 -5.02
CA ASN A 182 4.26 -14.69 -6.13
C ASN A 182 5.74 -15.04 -5.88
N LEU A 183 6.20 -14.94 -4.63
CA LEU A 183 7.59 -15.19 -4.24
C LEU A 183 7.71 -16.45 -3.39
N ASP A 184 8.87 -17.10 -3.45
CA ASP A 184 9.26 -18.08 -2.44
C ASP A 184 9.47 -17.40 -1.07
N SER A 185 9.46 -18.20 0.00
CA SER A 185 9.49 -17.68 1.37
C SER A 185 10.74 -16.83 1.68
N LEU A 186 11.90 -17.18 1.09
CA LEU A 186 13.13 -16.43 1.33
C LEU A 186 13.08 -15.07 0.63
N SER A 187 12.77 -15.07 -0.67
CA SER A 187 12.61 -13.83 -1.45
C SER A 187 11.51 -12.93 -0.89
N GLY A 188 10.43 -13.54 -0.40
CA GLY A 188 9.34 -12.82 0.25
C GLY A 188 9.79 -12.09 1.53
N ALA A 189 10.50 -12.79 2.42
CA ALA A 189 11.04 -12.19 3.65
C ALA A 189 12.00 -11.03 3.34
N GLU A 190 12.91 -11.21 2.37
CA GLU A 190 13.82 -10.14 1.94
C GLU A 190 13.08 -8.88 1.43
N VAL A 191 12.00 -9.05 0.67
CA VAL A 191 11.17 -7.91 0.19
C VAL A 191 10.46 -7.23 1.36
N LEU A 192 9.94 -7.98 2.33
CA LEU A 192 9.28 -7.41 3.51
C LEU A 192 10.27 -6.63 4.39
N ASP A 193 11.49 -7.16 4.58
CA ASP A 193 12.55 -6.45 5.29
C ASP A 193 12.93 -5.15 4.59
N LEU A 194 13.00 -5.13 3.25
CA LEU A 194 13.24 -3.92 2.47
C LEU A 194 12.12 -2.90 2.63
N LEU A 195 10.85 -3.32 2.65
CA LEU A 195 9.71 -2.44 2.91
C LEU A 195 9.74 -1.88 4.34
N HIS A 196 10.03 -2.72 5.33
CA HIS A 196 10.19 -2.27 6.71
C HIS A 196 11.34 -1.27 6.85
N ALA A 197 12.49 -1.53 6.20
CA ALA A 197 13.62 -0.60 6.18
C ALA A 197 13.25 0.73 5.49
N ALA A 198 12.47 0.70 4.41
CA ALA A 198 11.99 1.92 3.74
C ALA A 198 11.13 2.77 4.69
N ALA A 199 10.27 2.16 5.50
CA ALA A 199 9.49 2.89 6.49
C ALA A 199 10.37 3.42 7.64
N SER A 200 11.17 2.56 8.27
CA SER A 200 11.90 2.89 9.49
C SER A 200 13.11 3.82 9.28
N GLN A 201 13.80 3.73 8.12
CA GLN A 201 15.03 4.48 7.84
C GLN A 201 14.81 5.71 6.96
N TYR A 202 13.81 5.68 6.05
CA TYR A 202 13.52 6.78 5.12
C TYR A 202 12.23 7.52 5.45
N GLY A 203 11.49 7.09 6.49
CA GLY A 203 10.21 7.69 6.82
C GLY A 203 9.14 7.47 5.75
N GLN A 204 9.30 6.44 4.88
CA GLN A 204 8.31 6.14 3.87
C GLN A 204 7.06 5.53 4.51
N THR A 205 5.88 6.08 4.23
CA THR A 205 4.63 5.45 4.66
C THR A 205 4.28 4.31 3.73
N ILE A 206 4.01 3.12 4.30
CA ILE A 206 3.64 1.92 3.53
C ILE A 206 2.34 1.35 4.08
N ILE A 207 1.40 1.06 3.17
CA ILE A 207 0.14 0.38 3.47
C ILE A 207 0.10 -0.88 2.63
N MET A 208 0.22 -2.03 3.29
CA MET A 208 0.22 -3.34 2.64
C MET A 208 -1.12 -4.03 2.84
N VAL A 209 -1.68 -4.58 1.79
CA VAL A 209 -2.78 -5.55 1.86
C VAL A 209 -2.17 -6.95 1.76
N THR A 210 -2.50 -7.83 2.70
CA THR A 210 -2.08 -9.24 2.65
C THR A 210 -3.07 -10.14 3.38
N HIS A 211 -3.07 -11.41 3.03
CA HIS A 211 -3.74 -12.47 3.77
C HIS A 211 -2.76 -13.37 4.54
N ASP A 212 -1.45 -13.15 4.37
CA ASP A 212 -0.39 -13.90 5.04
C ASP A 212 -0.05 -13.30 6.41
N PRO A 213 -0.28 -14.02 7.54
CA PRO A 213 0.08 -13.54 8.88
C PRO A 213 1.58 -13.32 9.07
N VAL A 214 2.44 -14.06 8.34
CA VAL A 214 3.89 -13.88 8.41
C VAL A 214 4.26 -12.53 7.78
N ALA A 215 3.72 -12.24 6.61
CA ALA A 215 3.95 -10.94 5.97
C ALA A 215 3.44 -9.78 6.84
N ALA A 216 2.25 -9.91 7.43
CA ALA A 216 1.68 -8.86 8.29
C ALA A 216 2.49 -8.60 9.56
N ALA A 217 3.18 -9.61 10.09
CA ALA A 217 4.04 -9.47 11.27
C ALA A 217 5.28 -8.60 11.04
N HIS A 218 5.66 -8.28 9.79
CA HIS A 218 6.71 -7.32 9.46
C HIS A 218 6.25 -5.86 9.57
N ALA A 219 4.93 -5.61 9.68
CA ALA A 219 4.40 -4.26 9.82
C ALA A 219 4.49 -3.75 11.27
N ASP A 220 4.47 -2.43 11.46
CA ASP A 220 4.38 -1.82 12.81
C ASP A 220 2.96 -1.99 13.40
N ARG A 221 1.94 -2.12 12.53
CA ARG A 221 0.53 -2.20 12.89
C ARG A 221 -0.24 -3.02 11.87
N VAL A 222 -1.22 -3.79 12.34
CA VAL A 222 -2.20 -4.49 11.51
C VAL A 222 -3.59 -3.94 11.77
N VAL A 223 -4.30 -3.56 10.70
CA VAL A 223 -5.72 -3.22 10.71
C VAL A 223 -6.49 -4.43 10.19
N LEU A 224 -7.41 -4.93 11.01
CA LEU A 224 -8.23 -6.10 10.67
C LEU A 224 -9.56 -5.65 10.06
N LEU A 225 -9.90 -6.17 8.89
CA LEU A 225 -11.19 -5.93 8.23
C LEU A 225 -12.04 -7.18 8.22
N LYS A 226 -13.33 -7.02 8.53
CA LYS A 226 -14.36 -8.04 8.38
C LYS A 226 -15.66 -7.40 7.88
N ASP A 227 -16.27 -8.00 6.87
CA ASP A 227 -17.56 -7.58 6.32
C ASP A 227 -17.64 -6.06 6.04
N GLY A 228 -16.55 -5.51 5.47
CA GLY A 228 -16.43 -4.09 5.13
C GLY A 228 -16.22 -3.16 6.31
N ARG A 229 -15.95 -3.66 7.52
CA ARG A 229 -15.75 -2.86 8.75
C ARG A 229 -14.39 -3.11 9.38
N VAL A 230 -13.91 -2.15 10.16
CA VAL A 230 -12.73 -2.36 11.01
C VAL A 230 -13.13 -3.25 12.18
N GLY A 231 -12.57 -4.46 12.22
CA GLY A 231 -12.82 -5.45 13.26
C GLY A 231 -11.85 -5.39 14.44
N GLY A 232 -10.74 -4.65 14.29
CA GLY A 232 -9.72 -4.46 15.33
C GLY A 232 -8.39 -4.01 14.77
N GLU A 233 -7.45 -3.77 15.67
CA GLU A 233 -6.09 -3.36 15.35
C GLU A 233 -5.08 -4.06 16.26
N ILE A 234 -3.89 -4.35 15.74
CA ILE A 234 -2.78 -4.95 16.46
C ILE A 234 -1.57 -4.03 16.28
N THR A 235 -1.01 -3.54 17.38
CA THR A 235 0.27 -2.82 17.39
C THR A 235 1.41 -3.78 17.71
N ALA A 236 2.57 -3.58 17.08
CA ALA A 236 3.72 -4.47 17.16
C ALA A 236 3.33 -5.96 16.98
N PRO A 237 2.76 -6.31 15.80
CA PRO A 237 2.20 -7.63 15.56
C PRO A 237 3.29 -8.71 15.57
N THR A 238 2.91 -9.90 16.02
CA THR A 238 3.65 -11.14 15.79
C THR A 238 2.78 -12.08 14.97
N THR A 239 3.36 -13.05 14.29
CA THR A 239 2.60 -14.05 13.54
C THR A 239 1.53 -14.71 14.41
N GLU A 240 1.86 -15.04 15.66
CA GLU A 240 0.93 -15.68 16.61
C GLU A 240 -0.24 -14.74 16.97
N SER A 241 0.05 -13.46 17.28
CA SER A 241 -0.99 -12.48 17.62
C SER A 241 -1.94 -12.23 16.44
N VAL A 242 -1.40 -12.19 15.23
CA VAL A 242 -2.19 -12.01 14.00
C VAL A 242 -3.10 -13.22 13.74
N VAL A 243 -2.56 -14.45 13.85
CA VAL A 243 -3.35 -15.69 13.67
C VAL A 243 -4.47 -15.79 14.71
N THR A 244 -4.16 -15.48 15.96
CA THR A 244 -5.16 -15.48 17.05
C THR A 244 -6.29 -14.48 16.77
N ALA A 245 -5.94 -13.24 16.44
CA ALA A 245 -6.92 -12.19 16.15
C ALA A 245 -7.79 -12.51 14.93
N LEU A 246 -7.22 -13.10 13.85
CA LEU A 246 -7.99 -13.54 12.68
C LEU A 246 -8.96 -14.67 13.04
N SER A 247 -8.56 -15.60 13.92
CA SER A 247 -9.42 -16.68 14.39
C SER A 247 -10.60 -16.15 15.21
N GLU A 248 -10.35 -15.23 16.12
CA GLU A 248 -11.38 -14.56 16.92
C GLU A 248 -12.32 -13.73 16.04
N LEU A 249 -11.75 -13.03 15.05
CA LEU A 249 -12.53 -12.25 14.10
C LEU A 249 -13.48 -13.12 13.29
N SER A 250 -13.05 -14.33 12.91
CA SER A 250 -13.86 -15.27 12.13
C SER A 250 -14.97 -15.94 12.96
N ALA A 251 -14.79 -16.05 14.28
CA ALA A 251 -15.76 -16.67 15.19
C ALA A 251 -16.93 -15.74 15.61
N ARG A 252 -16.81 -14.46 15.41
CA ARG A 252 -17.84 -13.43 15.65
C ARG A 252 -18.73 -13.25 14.43
#